data_ae40a83535310f9d9c063385cb99d6f7
#
_entry.id   ae40a83535310f9d9c063385cb99d6f7
#
_cell.length_a   1.000
_cell.length_b   1.000
_cell.length_c   1.000
_cell.angle_alpha   90.00
_cell.angle_beta   90.00
_cell.angle_gamma   90.00
#
_symmetry.space_group_name_H-M   'P 1'
#
loop_
_entity.id
_entity.type
_entity.pdbx_description
1 polymer ?
#
loop_
_entity_poly.entity_id
_entity_poly.type
_entity_poly.pdbx_seq_one_letter_code
_entity_poly.pdbx_strand_id
1 'polypeptide(L)'
;GTRGVGKTTIARILAQSLNCEEGLGSKPCGKCSACLSISDGSFMDFQEVDAASNRKAEETKQLLETVVHMPSSSRYKVYLLDEVHMLSKHSFNMLLKLLEEPPEHVIFILATTSPESIPPTVLSRCLQFNLKNLTNKQLIDRLTYILEKEKIVFESGAVDQLARSGRGSLRDSLTITDQAIASVSYTHLTLPTKR
;
A
#
# COMPACT_ATOMS: atom_id res chain seq x y z
N GLY A 1 3.08 8.51 7.47
CA GLY A 1 4.19 8.59 6.49
C GLY A 1 3.75 9.16 5.15
N THR A 2 4.68 9.68 4.35
CA THR A 2 4.40 10.31 3.06
C THR A 2 3.83 9.33 2.02
N ARG A 3 3.37 9.86 0.86
CA ARG A 3 2.86 9.07 -0.26
C ARG A 3 3.98 8.23 -0.88
N GLY A 4 3.65 7.02 -1.35
CA GLY A 4 4.57 6.18 -2.13
C GLY A 4 5.70 5.51 -1.37
N VAL A 5 5.64 5.45 -0.03
CA VAL A 5 6.64 4.79 0.84
C VAL A 5 6.29 3.33 1.19
N GLY A 6 5.22 2.77 0.61
CA GLY A 6 4.85 1.37 0.77
C GLY A 6 3.86 1.06 1.90
N LYS A 7 3.03 2.03 2.33
CA LYS A 7 1.99 1.80 3.37
C LYS A 7 1.11 0.58 3.06
N THR A 8 0.48 0.58 1.90
CA THR A 8 -0.39 -0.52 1.43
C THR A 8 0.38 -1.84 1.28
N THR A 9 1.63 -1.79 0.81
CA THR A 9 2.48 -3.00 0.69
C THR A 9 2.76 -3.63 2.05
N ILE A 10 3.10 -2.81 3.06
CA ILE A 10 3.32 -3.29 4.44
C ILE A 10 2.03 -3.87 5.02
N ALA A 11 0.89 -3.24 4.77
CA ALA A 11 -0.41 -3.74 5.21
C ALA A 11 -0.72 -5.13 4.62
N ARG A 12 -0.45 -5.33 3.33
CA ARG A 12 -0.61 -6.65 2.67
C ARG A 12 0.33 -7.70 3.24
N ILE A 13 1.61 -7.36 3.48
CA ILE A 13 2.57 -8.26 4.13
C ILE A 13 2.10 -8.65 5.53
N LEU A 14 1.57 -7.69 6.30
CA LEU A 14 1.01 -7.98 7.61
C LEU A 14 -0.21 -8.91 7.53
N ALA A 15 -1.13 -8.67 6.60
CA ALA A 15 -2.28 -9.54 6.36
C ALA A 15 -1.84 -10.97 5.97
N GLN A 16 -0.82 -11.10 5.11
CA GLN A 16 -0.20 -12.39 4.79
C GLN A 16 0.40 -13.06 6.02
N SER A 17 1.13 -12.32 6.85
CA SER A 17 1.75 -12.85 8.07
C SER A 17 0.72 -13.38 9.07
N LEU A 18 -0.43 -12.72 9.16
CA LEU A 18 -1.54 -13.11 10.04
C LEU A 18 -2.29 -14.34 9.53
N ASN A 19 -2.43 -14.49 8.22
CA ASN A 19 -3.26 -15.52 7.58
C ASN A 19 -2.45 -16.61 6.86
N CYS A 20 -1.13 -16.59 6.94
CA CYS A 20 -0.27 -17.60 6.29
C CYS A 20 -0.58 -19.01 6.81
N GLU A 21 -0.80 -19.96 5.91
CA GLU A 21 -1.12 -21.37 6.26
C GLU A 21 0.03 -22.07 6.99
N GLU A 22 1.29 -21.65 6.74
CA GLU A 22 2.47 -22.16 7.46
C GLU A 22 2.56 -21.70 8.91
N GLY A 23 1.68 -20.80 9.34
CA GLY A 23 1.61 -20.29 10.72
C GLY A 23 1.80 -18.78 10.82
N LEU A 24 1.62 -18.27 12.05
CA LEU A 24 1.88 -16.88 12.38
C LEU A 24 3.38 -16.63 12.41
N GLY A 25 3.85 -15.60 11.71
CA GLY A 25 5.27 -15.27 11.70
C GLY A 25 5.57 -13.93 11.03
N SER A 26 6.75 -13.40 11.28
CA SER A 26 7.22 -12.13 10.71
C SER A 26 7.50 -12.22 9.20
N LYS A 27 7.58 -13.43 8.64
CA LYS A 27 7.85 -13.67 7.22
C LYS A 27 6.79 -14.62 6.68
N PRO A 28 5.80 -14.14 5.92
CA PRO A 28 4.83 -15.01 5.26
C PRO A 28 5.54 -15.87 4.20
N CYS A 29 5.05 -17.08 3.96
CA CYS A 29 5.69 -18.01 3.01
C CYS A 29 5.63 -17.52 1.55
N GLY A 30 4.67 -16.68 1.19
CA GLY A 30 4.47 -16.16 -0.17
C GLY A 30 3.98 -17.19 -1.20
N LYS A 31 3.69 -18.43 -0.80
CA LYS A 31 3.39 -19.55 -1.70
C LYS A 31 2.03 -20.18 -1.45
N CYS A 32 1.51 -20.13 -0.21
CA CYS A 32 0.22 -20.71 0.13
C CYS A 32 -0.94 -19.92 -0.51
N SER A 33 -2.12 -20.51 -0.54
CA SER A 33 -3.29 -19.91 -1.20
C SER A 33 -3.65 -18.54 -0.61
N ALA A 34 -3.60 -18.41 0.71
CA ALA A 34 -3.85 -17.13 1.40
C ALA A 34 -2.83 -16.06 1.01
N CYS A 35 -1.52 -16.37 1.00
CA CYS A 35 -0.49 -15.42 0.62
C CYS A 35 -0.63 -14.95 -0.83
N LEU A 36 -0.91 -15.85 -1.76
CA LEU A 36 -1.11 -15.52 -3.18
C LEU A 36 -2.36 -14.66 -3.36
N SER A 37 -3.49 -15.08 -2.81
CA SER A 37 -4.77 -14.35 -2.93
C SER A 37 -4.70 -12.93 -2.31
N ILE A 38 -3.97 -12.74 -1.20
CA ILE A 38 -3.75 -11.41 -0.62
C ILE A 38 -2.88 -10.57 -1.57
N SER A 39 -1.84 -11.16 -2.20
CA SER A 39 -1.02 -10.44 -3.19
C SER A 39 -1.84 -9.98 -4.39
N ASP A 40 -2.71 -10.84 -4.89
CA ASP A 40 -3.54 -10.58 -6.07
C ASP A 40 -4.78 -9.73 -5.77
N GLY A 41 -5.08 -9.50 -4.47
CA GLY A 41 -6.23 -8.72 -4.03
C GLY A 41 -7.57 -9.46 -4.11
N SER A 42 -7.55 -10.79 -4.26
CA SER A 42 -8.74 -11.65 -4.35
C SER A 42 -9.14 -12.29 -3.01
N PHE A 43 -8.39 -12.06 -1.94
CA PHE A 43 -8.65 -12.66 -0.63
C PHE A 43 -9.85 -12.01 0.05
N MET A 44 -10.91 -12.77 0.29
CA MET A 44 -12.18 -12.25 0.81
C MET A 44 -12.08 -11.62 2.20
N ASP A 45 -11.20 -12.15 3.05
CA ASP A 45 -11.00 -11.69 4.42
C ASP A 45 -9.91 -10.59 4.53
N PHE A 46 -9.40 -10.07 3.40
CA PHE A 46 -8.59 -8.86 3.31
C PHE A 46 -9.31 -7.81 2.46
N GLN A 47 -9.80 -6.77 3.10
CA GLN A 47 -10.53 -5.71 2.42
C GLN A 47 -9.75 -4.41 2.47
N GLU A 48 -9.47 -3.86 1.29
CA GLU A 48 -8.77 -2.59 1.12
C GLU A 48 -9.76 -1.52 0.66
N VAL A 49 -9.92 -0.48 1.47
CA VAL A 49 -10.82 0.64 1.22
C VAL A 49 -10.04 1.94 1.24
N ASP A 50 -10.11 2.67 0.14
CA ASP A 50 -9.57 4.02 0.02
C ASP A 50 -10.64 5.05 0.44
N ALA A 51 -10.44 5.68 1.58
CA ALA A 51 -11.36 6.66 2.15
C ALA A 51 -11.43 7.98 1.34
N ALA A 52 -10.47 8.23 0.44
CA ALA A 52 -10.46 9.43 -0.41
C ALA A 52 -11.46 9.35 -1.58
N SER A 53 -11.97 8.18 -1.91
CA SER A 53 -12.92 7.99 -2.99
C SER A 53 -14.35 8.28 -2.54
N ASN A 54 -15.02 9.25 -3.15
CA ASN A 54 -16.42 9.61 -2.82
C ASN A 54 -17.41 8.45 -2.98
N ARG A 55 -17.15 7.51 -3.91
CA ARG A 55 -17.97 6.29 -4.07
C ARG A 55 -17.78 5.33 -2.89
N LYS A 56 -16.60 5.32 -2.31
CA LYS A 56 -16.21 4.42 -1.21
C LYS A 56 -16.59 4.94 0.19
N ALA A 57 -17.05 6.18 0.32
CA ALA A 57 -17.51 6.70 1.61
C ALA A 57 -18.73 5.93 2.12
N GLU A 58 -19.69 5.60 1.25
CA GLU A 58 -20.85 4.77 1.59
C GLU A 58 -20.43 3.30 1.73
N GLU A 59 -19.54 2.82 0.86
CA GLU A 59 -18.95 1.47 0.98
C GLU A 59 -18.21 1.31 2.31
N THR A 60 -17.46 2.33 2.76
CA THR A 60 -16.77 2.31 4.06
C THR A 60 -17.76 2.19 5.21
N LYS A 61 -18.90 2.90 5.14
CA LYS A 61 -19.94 2.81 6.15
C LYS A 61 -20.55 1.40 6.19
N GLN A 62 -20.95 0.87 5.03
CA GLN A 62 -21.49 -0.49 4.92
C GLN A 62 -20.47 -1.54 5.39
N LEU A 63 -19.19 -1.34 5.05
CA LEU A 63 -18.12 -2.20 5.50
C LEU A 63 -18.01 -2.21 7.03
N LEU A 64 -18.02 -1.04 7.68
CA LEU A 64 -17.95 -0.94 9.13
C LEU A 64 -19.18 -1.59 9.82
N GLU A 65 -20.33 -1.60 9.18
CA GLU A 65 -21.53 -2.31 9.65
C GLU A 65 -21.38 -3.83 9.58
N THR A 66 -20.60 -4.34 8.61
CA THR A 66 -20.40 -5.77 8.39
C THR A 66 -19.20 -6.38 9.11
N VAL A 67 -18.40 -5.57 9.82
CA VAL A 67 -17.18 -6.00 10.52
C VAL A 67 -17.42 -7.15 11.51
N VAL A 68 -18.59 -7.18 12.13
CA VAL A 68 -18.93 -8.14 13.18
C VAL A 68 -19.00 -9.60 12.69
N HIS A 69 -19.10 -9.82 11.37
CA HIS A 69 -19.20 -11.15 10.80
C HIS A 69 -17.85 -11.89 10.85
N MET A 70 -17.90 -13.16 11.20
CA MET A 70 -16.74 -14.03 11.25
C MET A 70 -16.02 -14.13 9.89
N PRO A 71 -14.70 -14.38 9.88
CA PRO A 71 -13.97 -14.65 8.65
C PRO A 71 -14.56 -15.85 7.89
N SER A 72 -14.47 -15.81 6.56
CA SER A 72 -15.01 -16.88 5.71
C SER A 72 -14.14 -18.13 5.74
N SER A 73 -12.82 -17.99 5.73
CA SER A 73 -11.88 -19.12 5.65
C SER A 73 -10.52 -18.87 6.31
N SER A 74 -10.33 -17.69 6.92
CA SER A 74 -9.05 -17.25 7.48
C SER A 74 -9.07 -17.17 9.01
N ARG A 75 -7.89 -16.97 9.61
CA ARG A 75 -7.76 -16.73 11.05
C ARG A 75 -8.23 -15.33 11.43
N TYR A 76 -7.87 -14.34 10.61
CA TYR A 76 -8.17 -12.94 10.86
C TYR A 76 -8.78 -12.29 9.63
N LYS A 77 -9.80 -11.49 9.86
CA LYS A 77 -10.36 -10.57 8.88
C LYS A 77 -9.63 -9.23 9.00
N VAL A 78 -8.96 -8.82 7.94
CA VAL A 78 -8.09 -7.64 7.95
C VAL A 78 -8.69 -6.53 7.09
N TYR A 79 -8.88 -5.37 7.69
CA TYR A 79 -9.39 -4.17 7.02
C TYR A 79 -8.29 -3.13 6.90
N LEU A 80 -7.87 -2.82 5.68
CA LEU A 80 -6.99 -1.71 5.37
C LEU A 80 -7.83 -0.50 4.96
N LEU A 81 -7.83 0.53 5.81
CA LEU A 81 -8.40 1.84 5.48
C LEU A 81 -7.27 2.78 5.05
N ASP A 82 -7.15 3.02 3.74
CA ASP A 82 -6.15 3.95 3.21
C ASP A 82 -6.70 5.38 3.19
N GLU A 83 -5.81 6.35 3.38
CA GLU A 83 -6.10 7.78 3.54
C GLU A 83 -7.23 8.05 4.56
N VAL A 84 -7.16 7.35 5.70
CA VAL A 84 -8.20 7.35 6.74
C VAL A 84 -8.60 8.75 7.24
N HIS A 85 -7.73 9.76 7.09
CA HIS A 85 -8.04 11.15 7.43
C HIS A 85 -9.16 11.77 6.58
N MET A 86 -9.52 11.12 5.45
CA MET A 86 -10.62 11.54 4.58
C MET A 86 -11.99 11.00 5.01
N LEU A 87 -12.04 10.18 6.06
CA LEU A 87 -13.31 9.68 6.59
C LEU A 87 -14.20 10.80 7.11
N SER A 88 -15.52 10.63 6.94
CA SER A 88 -16.50 11.53 7.53
C SER A 88 -16.48 11.44 9.08
N LYS A 89 -16.96 12.47 9.76
CA LYS A 89 -17.13 12.45 11.23
C LYS A 89 -18.00 11.26 11.68
N HIS A 90 -19.01 10.91 10.91
CA HIS A 90 -19.88 9.78 11.19
C HIS A 90 -19.13 8.45 11.11
N SER A 91 -18.35 8.24 10.03
CA SER A 91 -17.53 7.03 9.86
C SER A 91 -16.45 6.92 10.93
N PHE A 92 -15.84 8.04 11.36
CA PHE A 92 -14.92 8.03 12.50
C PHE A 92 -15.58 7.60 13.80
N ASN A 93 -16.80 8.05 14.07
CA ASN A 93 -17.54 7.63 15.27
C ASN A 93 -17.90 6.14 15.24
N MET A 94 -18.22 5.59 14.07
CA MET A 94 -18.44 4.15 13.90
C MET A 94 -17.15 3.37 14.13
N LEU A 95 -16.05 3.83 13.52
CA LEU A 95 -14.73 3.21 13.69
C LEU A 95 -14.28 3.23 15.15
N LEU A 96 -14.53 4.33 15.88
CA LEU A 96 -14.19 4.44 17.30
C LEU A 96 -14.89 3.35 18.14
N LYS A 97 -16.17 3.08 17.91
CA LYS A 97 -16.89 2.01 18.61
C LYS A 97 -16.24 0.65 18.37
N LEU A 98 -15.82 0.37 17.13
CA LEU A 98 -15.15 -0.87 16.78
C LEU A 98 -13.72 -0.97 17.33
N LEU A 99 -13.03 0.17 17.54
CA LEU A 99 -11.72 0.21 18.17
C LEU A 99 -11.77 0.14 19.70
N GLU A 100 -12.90 0.46 20.32
CA GLU A 100 -13.12 0.33 21.76
C GLU A 100 -13.35 -1.13 22.16
N GLU A 101 -14.15 -1.85 21.37
CA GLU A 101 -14.48 -3.27 21.57
C GLU A 101 -14.27 -4.05 20.27
N PRO A 102 -13.03 -4.24 19.85
CA PRO A 102 -12.75 -4.92 18.59
C PRO A 102 -13.09 -6.40 18.70
N PRO A 103 -13.78 -6.99 17.68
CA PRO A 103 -13.93 -8.43 17.61
C PRO A 103 -12.54 -9.12 17.53
N GLU A 104 -12.35 -10.21 18.25
CA GLU A 104 -11.06 -10.91 18.38
C GLU A 104 -10.44 -11.34 17.03
N HIS A 105 -11.29 -11.57 16.04
CA HIS A 105 -10.90 -12.01 14.70
C HIS A 105 -10.67 -10.86 13.71
N VAL A 106 -10.80 -9.59 14.14
CA VAL A 106 -10.71 -8.41 13.26
C VAL A 106 -9.45 -7.61 13.55
N ILE A 107 -8.74 -7.26 12.48
CA ILE A 107 -7.57 -6.39 12.55
C ILE A 107 -7.80 -5.18 11.64
N PHE A 108 -7.72 -3.98 12.22
CA PHE A 108 -7.73 -2.73 11.47
C PHE A 108 -6.32 -2.24 11.21
N ILE A 109 -6.05 -1.87 9.95
CA ILE A 109 -4.82 -1.20 9.54
C ILE A 109 -5.24 0.17 8.98
N LEU A 110 -4.85 1.22 9.67
CA LEU A 110 -5.18 2.59 9.29
C LEU A 110 -3.96 3.24 8.65
N ALA A 111 -4.05 3.58 7.37
CA ALA A 111 -2.99 4.26 6.65
C ALA A 111 -3.38 5.72 6.39
N THR A 112 -2.41 6.63 6.54
CA THR A 112 -2.63 8.05 6.29
C THR A 112 -1.34 8.75 5.86
N THR A 113 -1.50 9.80 5.08
CA THR A 113 -0.44 10.77 4.78
C THR A 113 -0.43 11.94 5.78
N SER A 114 -1.55 12.18 6.47
CA SER A 114 -1.77 13.31 7.38
C SER A 114 -2.22 12.83 8.77
N PRO A 115 -1.29 12.34 9.61
CA PRO A 115 -1.63 11.82 10.94
C PRO A 115 -2.21 12.89 11.87
N GLU A 116 -1.85 14.16 11.68
CA GLU A 116 -2.36 15.31 12.43
C GLU A 116 -3.86 15.57 12.23
N SER A 117 -4.43 15.05 11.15
CA SER A 117 -5.85 15.19 10.83
C SER A 117 -6.72 14.07 11.45
N ILE A 118 -6.09 13.09 12.11
CA ILE A 118 -6.81 11.99 12.76
C ILE A 118 -7.17 12.39 14.19
N PRO A 119 -8.41 12.15 14.66
CA PRO A 119 -8.81 12.44 16.02
C PRO A 119 -7.89 11.76 17.04
N PRO A 120 -7.46 12.46 18.11
CA PRO A 120 -6.61 11.87 19.16
C PRO A 120 -7.24 10.64 19.82
N THR A 121 -8.56 10.58 19.85
CA THR A 121 -9.35 9.45 20.38
C THR A 121 -9.12 8.15 19.57
N VAL A 122 -8.90 8.25 18.26
CA VAL A 122 -8.53 7.12 17.41
C VAL A 122 -7.06 6.76 17.62
N LEU A 123 -6.18 7.77 17.61
CA LEU A 123 -4.72 7.56 17.78
C LEU A 123 -4.37 6.87 19.09
N SER A 124 -5.09 7.18 20.18
CA SER A 124 -4.87 6.58 21.51
C SER A 124 -5.19 5.08 21.57
N ARG A 125 -5.96 4.56 20.62
CA ARG A 125 -6.36 3.14 20.52
C ARG A 125 -5.58 2.36 19.47
N CYS A 126 -4.61 3.01 18.82
CA CYS A 126 -3.84 2.41 17.73
C CYS A 126 -2.34 2.36 18.06
N LEU A 127 -1.68 1.29 17.66
CA LEU A 127 -0.22 1.27 17.58
C LEU A 127 0.22 2.11 16.37
N GLN A 128 1.10 3.09 16.61
CA GLN A 128 1.50 4.04 15.59
C GLN A 128 2.89 3.68 15.03
N PHE A 129 2.96 3.51 13.72
CA PHE A 129 4.19 3.27 12.98
C PHE A 129 4.44 4.39 11.98
N ASN A 130 5.53 5.12 12.17
CA ASN A 130 5.90 6.20 11.25
C ASN A 130 6.85 5.67 10.17
N LEU A 131 6.37 5.58 8.93
CA LEU A 131 7.17 5.22 7.77
C LEU A 131 7.94 6.45 7.27
N LYS A 132 9.26 6.34 7.23
CA LYS A 132 10.16 7.38 6.72
C LYS A 132 10.23 7.34 5.19
N ASN A 133 10.55 8.48 4.59
CA ASN A 133 10.90 8.56 3.18
C ASN A 133 12.11 7.66 2.89
N LEU A 134 12.14 7.09 1.70
CA LEU A 134 13.30 6.36 1.23
C LEU A 134 14.46 7.31 0.99
N THR A 135 15.66 6.88 1.36
CA THR A 135 16.88 7.61 1.03
C THR A 135 17.17 7.49 -0.48
N ASN A 136 17.91 8.46 -1.02
CA ASN A 136 18.28 8.43 -2.43
C ASN A 136 19.01 7.13 -2.80
N LYS A 137 19.89 6.65 -1.91
CA LYS A 137 20.59 5.37 -2.08
C LYS A 137 19.62 4.20 -2.22
N GLN A 138 18.63 4.09 -1.31
CA GLN A 138 17.62 3.02 -1.37
C GLN A 138 16.80 3.06 -2.66
N LEU A 139 16.48 4.26 -3.15
CA LEU A 139 15.78 4.43 -4.43
C LEU A 139 16.65 3.99 -5.60
N ILE A 140 17.93 4.40 -5.65
CA ILE A 140 18.88 3.99 -6.68
C ILE A 140 19.02 2.47 -6.69
N ASP A 141 19.30 1.85 -5.54
CA ASP A 141 19.47 0.40 -5.42
C ASP A 141 18.21 -0.34 -5.94
N ARG A 142 17.02 0.18 -5.60
CA ARG A 142 15.76 -0.44 -6.03
C ARG A 142 15.47 -0.25 -7.51
N LEU A 143 15.70 0.94 -8.06
CA LEU A 143 15.52 1.22 -9.49
C LEU A 143 16.50 0.39 -10.32
N THR A 144 17.78 0.34 -9.93
CA THR A 144 18.81 -0.49 -10.58
C THR A 144 18.36 -1.95 -10.64
N TYR A 145 17.95 -2.51 -9.49
CA TYR A 145 17.46 -3.89 -9.42
C TYR A 145 16.29 -4.16 -10.39
N ILE A 146 15.34 -3.21 -10.50
CA ILE A 146 14.17 -3.36 -11.38
C ILE A 146 14.61 -3.27 -12.85
N LEU A 147 15.40 -2.26 -13.21
CA LEU A 147 15.87 -2.08 -14.59
C LEU A 147 16.69 -3.29 -15.09
N GLU A 148 17.56 -3.85 -14.24
CA GLU A 148 18.30 -5.09 -14.54
C GLU A 148 17.35 -6.27 -14.75
N LYS A 149 16.35 -6.44 -13.91
CA LYS A 149 15.34 -7.51 -14.04
C LYS A 149 14.56 -7.40 -15.35
N GLU A 150 14.18 -6.19 -15.73
CA GLU A 150 13.47 -5.90 -16.98
C GLU A 150 14.41 -5.86 -18.20
N LYS A 151 15.72 -6.09 -18.00
CA LYS A 151 16.76 -6.08 -19.04
C LYS A 151 16.82 -4.75 -19.82
N ILE A 152 16.59 -3.65 -19.14
CA ILE A 152 16.68 -2.31 -19.70
C ILE A 152 18.09 -1.79 -19.50
N VAL A 153 18.72 -1.34 -20.60
CA VAL A 153 20.05 -0.70 -20.55
C VAL A 153 19.92 0.72 -20.04
N PHE A 154 20.72 1.08 -19.05
CA PHE A 154 20.69 2.40 -18.43
C PHE A 154 22.09 2.90 -18.05
N GLU A 155 22.22 4.21 -17.92
CA GLU A 155 23.40 4.86 -17.37
C GLU A 155 23.20 5.14 -15.87
N SER A 156 24.26 4.99 -15.08
CA SER A 156 24.22 5.23 -13.63
C SER A 156 23.78 6.67 -13.28
N GLY A 157 24.20 7.65 -14.08
CA GLY A 157 23.79 9.05 -13.90
C GLY A 157 22.30 9.27 -14.12
N ALA A 158 21.67 8.55 -15.05
CA ALA A 158 20.23 8.64 -15.28
C ALA A 158 19.45 8.09 -14.09
N VAL A 159 19.87 6.96 -13.52
CA VAL A 159 19.21 6.37 -12.34
C VAL A 159 19.28 7.29 -11.13
N ASP A 160 20.42 7.97 -10.90
CA ASP A 160 20.53 8.95 -9.81
C ASP A 160 19.55 10.14 -9.99
N GLN A 161 19.40 10.65 -11.22
CA GLN A 161 18.43 11.71 -11.51
C GLN A 161 16.98 11.26 -11.30
N LEU A 162 16.63 10.04 -11.75
CA LEU A 162 15.30 9.45 -11.55
C LEU A 162 14.99 9.28 -10.06
N ALA A 163 15.94 8.79 -9.28
CA ALA A 163 15.80 8.64 -7.83
C ALA A 163 15.60 9.98 -7.12
N ARG A 164 16.39 11.01 -7.45
CA ARG A 164 16.24 12.37 -6.90
C ARG A 164 14.87 12.98 -7.24
N SER A 165 14.41 12.78 -8.47
CA SER A 165 13.11 13.28 -8.92
C SER A 165 11.93 12.67 -8.15
N GLY A 166 12.06 11.45 -7.63
CA GLY A 166 11.07 10.78 -6.81
C GLY A 166 10.94 11.30 -5.36
N ARG A 167 11.87 12.16 -4.90
CA ARG A 167 11.80 12.85 -3.59
C ARG A 167 11.50 11.93 -2.40
N GLY A 168 12.06 10.72 -2.39
CA GLY A 168 11.84 9.75 -1.32
C GLY A 168 10.62 8.83 -1.50
N SER A 169 9.87 8.98 -2.60
CA SER A 169 8.73 8.15 -2.99
C SER A 169 9.17 7.14 -4.05
N LEU A 170 9.06 5.85 -3.75
CA LEU A 170 9.35 4.81 -4.73
C LEU A 170 8.32 4.80 -5.88
N ARG A 171 7.04 5.03 -5.56
CA ARG A 171 5.97 5.09 -6.57
C ARG A 171 6.25 6.17 -7.61
N ASP A 172 6.61 7.38 -7.16
CA ASP A 172 6.87 8.50 -8.07
C ASP A 172 8.15 8.26 -8.86
N SER A 173 9.21 7.71 -8.24
CA SER A 173 10.43 7.31 -8.95
C SER A 173 10.15 6.30 -10.05
N LEU A 174 9.34 5.27 -9.79
CA LEU A 174 8.95 4.28 -10.80
C LEU A 174 8.12 4.89 -11.93
N THR A 175 7.15 5.74 -11.60
CA THR A 175 6.33 6.42 -12.61
C THR A 175 7.19 7.28 -13.56
N ILE A 176 8.15 8.03 -13.00
CA ILE A 176 9.08 8.84 -13.81
C ILE A 176 9.98 7.93 -14.64
N THR A 177 10.42 6.80 -14.09
CA THR A 177 11.25 5.81 -14.81
C THR A 177 10.47 5.23 -16.00
N ASP A 178 9.23 4.81 -15.83
CA ASP A 178 8.38 4.30 -16.91
C ASP A 178 8.17 5.35 -18.01
N GLN A 179 7.95 6.60 -17.64
CA GLN A 179 7.83 7.71 -18.60
C GLN A 179 9.13 7.93 -19.37
N ALA A 180 10.29 7.85 -18.71
CA ALA A 180 11.58 7.99 -19.36
C ALA A 180 11.82 6.85 -20.36
N ILE A 181 11.55 5.60 -20.00
CA ILE A 181 11.66 4.44 -20.87
C ILE A 181 10.76 4.59 -22.10
N ALA A 182 9.50 4.97 -21.89
CA ALA A 182 8.54 5.16 -22.98
C ALA A 182 8.99 6.27 -23.94
N SER A 183 9.55 7.38 -23.45
CA SER A 183 10.02 8.47 -24.28
C SER A 183 11.22 8.09 -25.14
N VAL A 184 12.16 7.30 -24.62
CA VAL A 184 13.32 6.79 -25.37
C VAL A 184 12.89 5.80 -26.45
N SER A 185 11.96 4.90 -26.14
CA SER A 185 11.42 3.94 -27.12
C SER A 185 10.74 4.64 -28.28
N TYR A 186 10.04 5.77 -28.02
CA TYR A 186 9.38 6.54 -29.07
C TYR A 186 10.37 7.29 -29.99
N THR A 187 11.50 7.76 -29.48
CA THR A 187 12.52 8.47 -30.29
C THR A 187 13.23 7.53 -31.27
N HIS A 188 13.35 6.25 -30.96
CA HIS A 188 13.91 5.26 -31.90
C HIS A 188 12.95 4.86 -33.04
N LEU A 189 11.64 5.08 -32.89
CA LEU A 189 10.66 4.76 -33.92
C LEU A 189 10.42 5.91 -34.91
N THR A 190 10.96 7.11 -34.68
CA THR A 190 10.68 8.32 -35.46
C THR A 190 11.86 8.91 -36.22
N LEU A 191 12.98 8.19 -36.42
CA LEU A 191 14.03 8.65 -37.28
C LEU A 191 13.63 8.36 -38.76
N PRO A 192 13.26 9.37 -39.56
CA PRO A 192 13.07 9.18 -40.97
C PRO A 192 14.44 8.86 -41.61
N THR A 193 14.56 7.72 -42.26
CA THR A 193 15.62 7.41 -43.18
C THR A 193 15.69 8.51 -44.25
N LYS A 194 16.60 9.46 -44.12
CA LYS A 194 16.94 10.33 -45.24
C LYS A 194 17.59 9.46 -46.32
N ARG A 195 16.91 9.37 -47.44
CA ARG A 195 17.51 8.96 -48.73
C ARG A 195 18.47 10.04 -49.20
#